data_dad3b6ac5d3d265fd3cb8e710f37c6d8
#
_entry.id   dad3b6ac5d3d265fd3cb8e710f37c6d8
#
_cell.length_a   1.000
_cell.length_b   1.000
_cell.length_c   1.000
_cell.angle_alpha   90.00
_cell.angle_beta   90.00
_cell.angle_gamma   90.00
#
_symmetry.space_group_name_H-M   'P 1'
#
loop_
_entity.id
_entity.type
_entity.pdbx_description
1 polymer ?
#
loop_
_entity_poly.entity_id
_entity_poly.type
_entity_poly.pdbx_seq_one_letter_code
_entity_poly.pdbx_strand_id
1 'polypeptide(L)'
;MSEAGVGRVLVASLHQAISDILPTRLAFYENWLNAEGLREGSIGLAPLYAVLSFLRQEGGAYNMITTRAGEYAAEWTVQSMPAIRRALLRGSPGWLRTRVLLRLARQLVRETYQGSRAILKVRRGTASLDLRASVFCTVREPVSHPLCGFYAAAFTRLMTMFNVGARTQVVECRGTGRPKCVLEIALLNGSGDASRT
;
A
#
# COMPACT_ATOMS: atom_id res chain seq x y z
N MET A 1 12.69 -8.28 -23.87
CA MET A 1 12.27 -8.51 -22.47
C MET A 1 11.42 -7.30 -22.10
N SER A 2 10.12 -7.48 -21.91
CA SER A 2 9.22 -6.37 -21.51
C SER A 2 9.66 -5.91 -20.13
N GLU A 3 10.05 -4.62 -20.01
CA GLU A 3 10.30 -4.03 -18.69
C GLU A 3 9.03 -4.16 -17.84
N ALA A 4 9.19 -4.70 -16.65
CA ALA A 4 8.09 -4.87 -15.73
C ALA A 4 7.57 -3.48 -15.30
N GLY A 5 6.37 -3.13 -15.76
CA GLY A 5 5.78 -1.82 -15.56
C GLY A 5 5.40 -1.55 -14.10
N VAL A 6 5.56 -0.31 -13.69
CA VAL A 6 5.07 0.21 -12.40
C VAL A 6 3.61 0.63 -12.54
N GLY A 7 2.80 0.32 -11.53
CA GLY A 7 1.38 0.66 -11.55
C GLY A 7 1.11 2.16 -11.43
N ARG A 8 0.20 2.67 -12.25
CA ARG A 8 -0.20 4.09 -12.27
C ARG A 8 -0.63 4.61 -10.90
N VAL A 9 -1.39 3.79 -10.16
CA VAL A 9 -1.89 4.18 -8.82
C VAL A 9 -0.75 4.44 -7.86
N LEU A 10 0.32 3.62 -7.88
CA LEU A 10 1.49 3.83 -7.03
C LEU A 10 2.17 5.15 -7.35
N VAL A 11 2.44 5.41 -8.62
CA VAL A 11 3.18 6.62 -9.03
C VAL A 11 2.36 7.87 -8.76
N ALA A 12 1.08 7.88 -9.13
CA ALA A 12 0.19 9.01 -8.90
C ALA A 12 0.01 9.29 -7.39
N SER A 13 -0.13 8.25 -6.57
CA SER A 13 -0.28 8.42 -5.12
C SER A 13 1.00 8.93 -4.45
N LEU A 14 2.18 8.50 -4.91
CA LEU A 14 3.46 9.05 -4.46
C LEU A 14 3.61 10.52 -4.87
N HIS A 15 3.31 10.85 -6.11
CA HIS A 15 3.36 12.23 -6.62
C HIS A 15 2.47 13.15 -5.77
N GLN A 16 1.22 12.76 -5.53
CA GLN A 16 0.28 13.55 -4.72
C GLN A 16 0.79 13.71 -3.28
N ALA A 17 1.28 12.64 -2.67
CA ALA A 17 1.80 12.69 -1.30
C ALA A 17 3.07 13.55 -1.19
N ILE A 18 3.94 13.56 -2.21
CA ILE A 18 5.09 14.46 -2.27
C ILE A 18 4.63 15.92 -2.41
N SER A 19 3.64 16.19 -3.27
CA SER A 19 3.04 17.51 -3.42
C SER A 19 2.48 18.06 -2.11
N ASP A 20 1.83 17.20 -1.31
CA ASP A 20 1.23 17.61 -0.04
C ASP A 20 2.27 17.88 1.06
N ILE A 21 3.35 17.08 1.10
CA ILE A 21 4.29 17.06 2.25
C ILE A 21 5.58 17.81 1.95
N LEU A 22 6.06 17.77 0.71
CA LEU A 22 7.28 18.43 0.25
C LEU A 22 7.03 19.29 -1.00
N PRO A 23 6.10 20.26 -0.97
CA PRO A 23 5.73 21.04 -2.16
C PRO A 23 6.90 21.77 -2.79
N THR A 24 7.86 22.24 -2.00
CA THR A 24 9.06 22.93 -2.48
C THR A 24 10.04 22.04 -3.25
N ARG A 25 9.95 20.73 -3.07
CA ARG A 25 10.78 19.73 -3.76
C ARG A 25 10.05 18.98 -4.87
N LEU A 26 8.77 19.28 -5.09
CA LEU A 26 7.95 18.56 -6.06
C LEU A 26 8.60 18.54 -7.46
N ALA A 27 9.05 19.69 -7.97
CA ALA A 27 9.68 19.81 -9.28
C ALA A 27 10.90 18.88 -9.45
N PHE A 28 11.70 18.68 -8.39
CA PHE A 28 12.80 17.72 -8.41
C PHE A 28 12.31 16.28 -8.63
N TYR A 29 11.26 15.88 -7.93
CA TYR A 29 10.72 14.53 -8.04
C TYR A 29 9.94 14.29 -9.34
N GLU A 30 9.27 15.32 -9.88
CA GLU A 30 8.56 15.25 -11.16
C GLU A 30 9.48 14.92 -12.34
N ASN A 31 10.71 15.40 -12.32
CA ASN A 31 11.71 15.03 -13.32
C ASN A 31 11.99 13.52 -13.39
N TRP A 32 11.83 12.81 -12.28
CA TRP A 32 12.02 11.36 -12.20
C TRP A 32 10.72 10.59 -12.40
N LEU A 33 9.60 11.10 -11.88
CA LEU A 33 8.28 10.46 -11.98
C LEU A 33 7.67 10.63 -13.38
N ASN A 34 8.27 11.47 -14.22
CA ASN A 34 7.90 11.76 -15.61
C ASN A 34 6.38 11.72 -15.87
N ALA A 35 5.74 12.90 -15.82
CA ALA A 35 4.29 13.04 -16.03
C ALA A 35 3.81 12.51 -17.40
N GLU A 36 4.67 12.52 -18.43
CA GLU A 36 4.37 11.95 -19.74
C GLU A 36 4.34 10.42 -19.70
N GLY A 37 5.30 9.77 -19.03
CA GLY A 37 5.30 8.32 -18.83
C GLY A 37 4.09 7.84 -18.02
N LEU A 38 3.55 8.70 -17.11
CA LEU A 38 2.28 8.44 -16.42
C LEU A 38 1.08 8.38 -17.38
N ARG A 39 1.05 9.26 -18.38
CA ARG A 39 -0.01 9.29 -19.40
C ARG A 39 0.10 8.09 -20.34
N GLU A 40 1.30 7.69 -20.69
CA GLU A 40 1.58 6.54 -21.56
C GLU A 40 1.49 5.17 -20.82
N GLY A 41 1.44 5.19 -19.50
CA GLY A 41 1.24 3.98 -18.68
C GLY A 41 2.47 3.12 -18.48
N SER A 42 3.66 3.63 -18.79
CA SER A 42 4.91 2.90 -18.65
C SER A 42 5.97 3.74 -17.92
N ILE A 43 5.94 3.73 -16.61
CA ILE A 43 7.09 4.20 -15.84
C ILE A 43 7.98 3.00 -15.56
N GLY A 44 9.24 3.10 -15.94
CA GLY A 44 10.24 2.10 -15.64
C GLY A 44 10.53 1.99 -14.14
N LEU A 45 11.06 0.87 -13.70
CA LEU A 45 11.45 0.66 -12.29
C LEU A 45 12.61 1.56 -11.87
N ALA A 46 13.54 1.86 -12.77
CA ALA A 46 14.73 2.65 -12.44
C ALA A 46 14.40 4.06 -11.93
N PRO A 47 13.55 4.86 -12.61
CA PRO A 47 13.10 6.14 -12.07
C PRO A 47 12.42 6.04 -10.71
N LEU A 48 11.54 5.05 -10.52
CA LEU A 48 10.88 4.83 -9.22
C LEU A 48 11.88 4.52 -8.11
N TYR A 49 12.88 3.68 -8.38
CA TYR A 49 13.93 3.39 -7.39
C TYR A 49 14.76 4.62 -7.05
N ALA A 50 15.04 5.49 -8.03
CA ALA A 50 15.71 6.77 -7.78
C ALA A 50 14.88 7.65 -6.84
N VAL A 51 13.59 7.83 -7.13
CA VAL A 51 12.66 8.58 -6.27
C VAL A 51 12.62 8.02 -4.86
N LEU A 52 12.42 6.71 -4.70
CA LEU A 52 12.38 6.09 -3.38
C LEU A 52 13.73 6.20 -2.63
N SER A 53 14.85 6.19 -3.36
CA SER A 53 16.18 6.38 -2.79
C SER A 53 16.36 7.80 -2.25
N PHE A 54 15.97 8.82 -3.02
CA PHE A 54 16.02 10.22 -2.59
C PHE A 54 15.05 10.48 -1.42
N LEU A 55 13.82 9.97 -1.49
CA LEU A 55 12.85 10.10 -0.40
C LEU A 55 13.36 9.52 0.92
N ARG A 56 14.10 8.42 0.90
CA ARG A 56 14.70 7.86 2.12
C ARG A 56 15.72 8.79 2.76
N GLN A 57 16.36 9.66 2.00
CA GLN A 57 17.29 10.68 2.51
C GLN A 57 16.57 11.85 3.19
N GLU A 58 15.27 12.03 2.95
CA GLU A 58 14.44 13.05 3.59
C GLU A 58 14.05 12.68 5.06
N GLY A 59 14.60 11.60 5.60
CA GLY A 59 14.40 11.21 6.99
C GLY A 59 12.93 10.92 7.33
N GLY A 60 12.37 11.64 8.31
CA GLY A 60 11.00 11.45 8.76
C GLY A 60 9.93 11.67 7.68
N ALA A 61 10.21 12.52 6.68
CA ALA A 61 9.29 12.79 5.58
C ALA A 61 9.02 11.54 4.73
N TYR A 62 10.00 10.61 4.61
CA TYR A 62 9.78 9.34 3.92
C TYR A 62 8.55 8.58 4.45
N ASN A 63 8.47 8.44 5.78
CA ASN A 63 7.37 7.70 6.40
C ASN A 63 6.03 8.43 6.20
N MET A 64 6.02 9.76 6.31
CA MET A 64 4.82 10.57 6.08
C MET A 64 4.33 10.42 4.64
N ILE A 65 5.23 10.55 3.66
CA ILE A 65 4.91 10.46 2.23
C ILE A 65 4.43 9.06 1.88
N THR A 66 5.12 8.01 2.31
CA THR A 66 4.71 6.63 1.99
C THR A 66 3.39 6.26 2.65
N THR A 67 3.13 6.72 3.86
CA THR A 67 1.84 6.55 4.54
C THR A 67 0.74 7.26 3.76
N ARG A 68 0.91 8.54 3.45
CA ARG A 68 -0.07 9.33 2.71
C ARG A 68 -0.33 8.79 1.31
N ALA A 69 0.71 8.37 0.61
CA ALA A 69 0.59 7.71 -0.69
C ALA A 69 -0.21 6.39 -0.59
N GLY A 70 0.01 5.61 0.47
CA GLY A 70 -0.77 4.39 0.72
C GLY A 70 -2.26 4.68 0.94
N GLU A 71 -2.60 5.73 1.68
CA GLU A 71 -3.98 6.19 1.87
C GLU A 71 -4.62 6.58 0.54
N TYR A 72 -3.96 7.39 -0.29
CA TYR A 72 -4.43 7.76 -1.62
C TYR A 72 -4.63 6.55 -2.52
N ALA A 73 -3.69 5.62 -2.53
CA ALA A 73 -3.81 4.40 -3.33
C ALA A 73 -5.08 3.60 -2.96
N ALA A 74 -5.39 3.49 -1.67
CA ALA A 74 -6.61 2.83 -1.21
C ALA A 74 -7.87 3.61 -1.61
N GLU A 75 -7.88 4.93 -1.42
CA GLU A 75 -9.01 5.81 -1.77
C GLU A 75 -9.33 5.73 -3.25
N TRP A 76 -8.33 5.87 -4.12
CA TRP A 76 -8.52 5.82 -5.57
C TRP A 76 -8.90 4.43 -6.07
N THR A 77 -8.37 3.37 -5.44
CA THR A 77 -8.82 2.00 -5.72
C THR A 77 -10.30 1.83 -5.41
N VAL A 78 -10.78 2.39 -4.30
CA VAL A 78 -12.22 2.34 -3.95
C VAL A 78 -13.04 3.25 -4.85
N GLN A 79 -12.56 4.46 -5.18
CA GLN A 79 -13.26 5.39 -6.06
C GLN A 79 -13.45 4.84 -7.48
N SER A 80 -12.46 4.11 -8.00
CA SER A 80 -12.52 3.47 -9.31
C SER A 80 -13.51 2.29 -9.38
N MET A 81 -13.97 1.78 -8.23
CA MET A 81 -14.95 0.70 -8.20
C MET A 81 -16.35 1.21 -8.58
N PRO A 82 -17.15 0.42 -9.32
CA PRO A 82 -18.56 0.74 -9.59
C PRO A 82 -19.35 1.02 -8.31
N ALA A 83 -20.22 2.04 -8.32
CA ALA A 83 -21.01 2.43 -7.15
C ALA A 83 -21.84 1.27 -6.58
N ILE A 84 -22.41 0.44 -7.44
CA ILE A 84 -23.17 -0.77 -7.06
C ILE A 84 -22.29 -1.72 -6.24
N ARG A 85 -21.05 -1.99 -6.70
CA ARG A 85 -20.12 -2.87 -6.00
C ARG A 85 -19.77 -2.31 -4.61
N ARG A 86 -19.56 -0.99 -4.51
CA ARG A 86 -19.30 -0.33 -3.21
C ARG A 86 -20.49 -0.44 -2.27
N ALA A 87 -21.71 -0.23 -2.78
CA ALA A 87 -22.94 -0.36 -2.00
C ALA A 87 -23.16 -1.78 -1.49
N LEU A 88 -23.03 -2.79 -2.37
CA LEU A 88 -23.13 -4.21 -2.01
C LEU A 88 -22.11 -4.60 -0.95
N LEU A 89 -20.86 -4.10 -1.08
CA LEU A 89 -19.83 -4.40 -0.10
C LEU A 89 -20.12 -3.77 1.25
N ARG A 90 -20.66 -2.55 1.30
CA ARG A 90 -21.09 -1.90 2.56
C ARG A 90 -22.26 -2.62 3.22
N GLY A 91 -23.23 -3.11 2.44
CA GLY A 91 -24.39 -3.88 2.93
C GLY A 91 -24.09 -5.35 3.27
N SER A 92 -22.90 -5.86 2.91
CA SER A 92 -22.57 -7.26 3.12
C SER A 92 -22.26 -7.58 4.61
N PRO A 93 -22.47 -8.83 5.07
CA PRO A 93 -22.07 -9.26 6.41
C PRO A 93 -20.56 -9.03 6.65
N GLY A 94 -20.18 -8.70 7.88
CA GLY A 94 -18.82 -8.31 8.25
C GLY A 94 -17.74 -9.31 7.81
N TRP A 95 -18.00 -10.63 8.00
CA TRP A 95 -17.06 -11.67 7.59
C TRP A 95 -16.82 -11.72 6.08
N LEU A 96 -17.88 -11.52 5.25
CA LEU A 96 -17.79 -11.50 3.81
C LEU A 96 -17.07 -10.22 3.34
N ARG A 97 -17.44 -9.09 3.94
CA ARG A 97 -16.80 -7.79 3.69
C ARG A 97 -15.30 -7.86 3.92
N THR A 98 -14.87 -8.33 5.10
CA THR A 98 -13.46 -8.51 5.43
C THR A 98 -12.74 -9.40 4.42
N ARG A 99 -13.35 -10.52 4.02
CA ARG A 99 -12.75 -11.44 3.05
C ARG A 99 -12.56 -10.80 1.67
N VAL A 100 -13.53 -9.99 1.22
CA VAL A 100 -13.41 -9.25 -0.05
C VAL A 100 -12.35 -8.17 0.05
N LEU A 101 -12.29 -7.41 1.16
CA LEU A 101 -11.28 -6.37 1.37
C LEU A 101 -9.86 -6.95 1.42
N LEU A 102 -9.65 -8.10 2.03
CA LEU A 102 -8.35 -8.80 2.01
C LEU A 102 -7.95 -9.23 0.58
N ARG A 103 -8.91 -9.60 -0.27
CA ARG A 103 -8.64 -9.87 -1.70
C ARG A 103 -8.27 -8.60 -2.45
N LEU A 104 -8.95 -7.47 -2.16
CA LEU A 104 -8.62 -6.16 -2.73
C LEU A 104 -7.22 -5.70 -2.29
N ALA A 105 -6.86 -5.89 -1.02
CA ALA A 105 -5.51 -5.61 -0.53
C ALA A 105 -4.45 -6.42 -1.32
N ARG A 106 -4.69 -7.71 -1.58
CA ARG A 106 -3.83 -8.52 -2.45
C ARG A 106 -3.77 -8.00 -3.88
N GLN A 107 -4.89 -7.54 -4.42
CA GLN A 107 -4.96 -6.98 -5.76
C GLN A 107 -4.14 -5.68 -5.84
N LEU A 108 -4.29 -4.79 -4.85
CA LEU A 108 -3.52 -3.55 -4.77
C LEU A 108 -2.01 -3.81 -4.80
N VAL A 109 -1.51 -4.82 -4.07
CA VAL A 109 -0.10 -5.20 -4.14
C VAL A 109 0.33 -5.58 -5.55
N ARG A 110 -0.47 -6.33 -6.30
CA ARG A 110 -0.17 -6.71 -7.68
C ARG A 110 -0.21 -5.54 -8.65
N GLU A 111 -1.04 -4.55 -8.35
CA GLU A 111 -1.20 -3.34 -9.17
C GLU A 111 -0.11 -2.30 -8.91
N THR A 112 0.62 -2.38 -7.80
CA THR A 112 1.75 -1.47 -7.54
C THR A 112 2.95 -1.76 -8.43
N TYR A 113 3.19 -3.04 -8.76
CA TYR A 113 4.28 -3.48 -9.60
C TYR A 113 4.00 -4.88 -10.13
N GLN A 114 4.25 -5.13 -11.40
CA GLN A 114 3.93 -6.41 -12.06
C GLN A 114 4.60 -7.63 -11.43
N GLY A 115 5.76 -7.45 -10.79
CA GLY A 115 6.48 -8.49 -10.05
C GLY A 115 5.98 -8.70 -8.62
N SER A 116 5.18 -7.78 -8.08
CA SER A 116 4.73 -7.84 -6.68
C SER A 116 3.60 -8.85 -6.50
N ARG A 117 3.71 -9.63 -5.43
CA ARG A 117 2.69 -10.59 -5.01
C ARG A 117 2.51 -10.54 -3.50
N ALA A 118 1.31 -10.85 -3.02
CA ALA A 118 1.05 -11.04 -1.60
C ALA A 118 0.45 -12.42 -1.35
N ILE A 119 1.05 -13.14 -0.42
CA ILE A 119 0.53 -14.41 0.08
C ILE A 119 -0.26 -14.11 1.34
N LEU A 120 -1.59 -14.32 1.28
CA LEU A 120 -2.50 -14.06 2.38
C LEU A 120 -2.71 -15.33 3.21
N LYS A 121 -2.53 -15.22 4.52
CA LYS A 121 -2.91 -16.24 5.51
C LYS A 121 -3.83 -15.60 6.54
N VAL A 122 -4.95 -16.24 6.85
CA VAL A 122 -5.92 -15.76 7.87
C VAL A 122 -5.99 -16.77 9.00
N ARG A 123 -5.80 -16.30 10.24
CA ARG A 123 -5.88 -17.11 11.45
C ARG A 123 -6.53 -16.30 12.58
N ARG A 124 -7.61 -16.83 13.20
CA ARG A 124 -8.22 -16.33 14.45
C ARG A 124 -8.29 -14.79 14.56
N GLY A 125 -8.92 -14.11 13.60
CA GLY A 125 -9.09 -12.66 13.65
C GLY A 125 -7.89 -11.83 13.17
N THR A 126 -6.80 -12.47 12.79
CA THR A 126 -5.62 -11.83 12.23
C THR A 126 -5.38 -12.29 10.80
N ALA A 127 -5.06 -11.36 9.91
CA ALA A 127 -4.62 -11.67 8.55
C ALA A 127 -3.15 -11.28 8.38
N SER A 128 -2.34 -12.19 7.86
CA SER A 128 -0.92 -11.96 7.56
C SER A 128 -0.72 -11.94 6.03
N LEU A 129 -0.03 -10.93 5.52
CA LEU A 129 0.35 -10.80 4.13
C LEU A 129 1.88 -10.82 3.99
N ASP A 130 2.41 -11.87 3.37
CA ASP A 130 3.83 -11.96 2.98
C ASP A 130 3.96 -11.31 1.59
N LEU A 131 4.62 -10.16 1.55
CA LEU A 131 4.85 -9.39 0.33
C LEU A 131 6.09 -9.93 -0.39
N ARG A 132 5.90 -10.36 -1.63
CA ARG A 132 6.99 -10.75 -2.52
C ARG A 132 7.32 -9.59 -3.45
N ALA A 133 8.61 -9.29 -3.62
CA ALA A 133 9.13 -8.26 -4.51
C ALA A 133 8.55 -6.86 -4.26
N SER A 134 8.54 -6.40 -2.99
CA SER A 134 8.15 -5.02 -2.65
C SER A 134 9.17 -4.02 -3.21
N VAL A 135 8.72 -3.06 -4.03
CA VAL A 135 9.57 -1.99 -4.60
C VAL A 135 10.17 -1.09 -3.52
N PHE A 136 9.48 -0.93 -2.38
CA PHE A 136 9.95 -0.09 -1.27
C PHE A 136 11.17 -0.67 -0.55
N CYS A 137 11.36 -1.99 -0.59
CA CYS A 137 12.40 -2.69 0.17
C CYS A 137 13.63 -3.04 -0.66
N THR A 138 13.76 -2.48 -1.85
CA THR A 138 14.96 -2.59 -2.68
C THR A 138 15.98 -1.57 -2.19
N VAL A 139 16.84 -2.00 -1.26
CA VAL A 139 17.91 -1.21 -0.66
C VAL A 139 19.23 -1.93 -0.78
N ARG A 140 20.34 -1.19 -0.84
CA ARG A 140 21.70 -1.75 -0.87
C ARG A 140 22.11 -2.22 0.53
N GLU A 141 21.78 -1.43 1.55
CA GLU A 141 22.12 -1.70 2.95
C GLU A 141 20.85 -1.67 3.79
N PRO A 142 20.76 -2.50 4.84
CA PRO A 142 19.64 -2.48 5.76
C PRO A 142 19.48 -1.12 6.43
N VAL A 143 18.23 -0.69 6.57
CA VAL A 143 17.87 0.55 7.29
C VAL A 143 17.28 0.21 8.67
N SER A 144 17.25 1.20 9.56
CA SER A 144 16.80 1.02 10.95
C SER A 144 15.29 0.86 11.11
N HIS A 145 14.50 1.24 10.12
CA HIS A 145 13.03 1.24 10.19
C HIS A 145 12.39 0.54 8.98
N PRO A 146 11.18 -0.03 9.15
CA PRO A 146 10.48 -0.70 8.06
C PRO A 146 10.11 0.25 6.92
N LEU A 147 10.33 -0.17 5.67
CA LEU A 147 10.05 0.61 4.47
C LEU A 147 8.68 0.32 3.84
N CYS A 148 7.94 -0.68 4.34
CA CYS A 148 6.65 -1.10 3.78
C CYS A 148 5.45 -0.30 4.32
N GLY A 149 5.65 0.90 4.85
CA GLY A 149 4.60 1.78 5.42
C GLY A 149 3.46 2.07 4.44
N PHE A 150 3.77 2.22 3.16
CA PHE A 150 2.78 2.38 2.10
C PHE A 150 1.68 1.31 2.15
N TYR A 151 2.06 0.03 2.19
CA TYR A 151 1.08 -1.05 2.21
C TYR A 151 0.30 -1.12 3.53
N ALA A 152 0.97 -0.83 4.65
CA ALA A 152 0.31 -0.80 5.95
C ALA A 152 -0.78 0.28 6.01
N ALA A 153 -0.48 1.47 5.53
CA ALA A 153 -1.43 2.58 5.43
C ALA A 153 -2.57 2.27 4.45
N ALA A 154 -2.24 1.76 3.26
CA ALA A 154 -3.23 1.40 2.26
C ALA A 154 -4.23 0.36 2.77
N PHE A 155 -3.77 -0.68 3.47
CA PHE A 155 -4.65 -1.73 3.98
C PHE A 155 -5.51 -1.22 5.15
N THR A 156 -4.93 -0.45 6.06
CA THR A 156 -5.71 0.18 7.15
C THR A 156 -6.78 1.09 6.57
N ARG A 157 -6.44 1.95 5.61
CA ARG A 157 -7.38 2.88 4.98
C ARG A 157 -8.49 2.14 4.24
N LEU A 158 -8.13 1.11 3.47
CA LEU A 158 -9.09 0.28 2.76
C LEU A 158 -10.13 -0.36 3.70
N MET A 159 -9.68 -0.90 4.84
CA MET A 159 -10.58 -1.48 5.85
C MET A 159 -11.51 -0.43 6.46
N THR A 160 -10.94 0.73 6.85
CA THR A 160 -11.69 1.84 7.46
C THR A 160 -12.79 2.39 6.55
N MET A 161 -12.52 2.51 5.23
CA MET A 161 -13.51 3.01 4.26
C MET A 161 -14.78 2.15 4.16
N PHE A 162 -14.71 0.92 4.63
CA PHE A 162 -15.84 -0.01 4.67
C PHE A 162 -16.27 -0.37 6.10
N ASN A 163 -15.94 0.45 7.09
CA ASN A 163 -16.30 0.25 8.49
C ASN A 163 -15.84 -1.12 9.04
N VAL A 164 -14.67 -1.58 8.61
CA VAL A 164 -14.00 -2.73 9.22
C VAL A 164 -12.90 -2.17 10.12
N GLY A 165 -13.07 -2.32 11.43
CA GLY A 165 -12.04 -1.97 12.40
C GLY A 165 -10.83 -2.87 12.19
N ALA A 166 -9.71 -2.29 11.75
CA ALA A 166 -8.48 -3.02 11.54
C ALA A 166 -7.27 -2.10 11.73
N ARG A 167 -6.19 -2.67 12.24
CA ARG A 167 -4.89 -2.02 12.31
C ARG A 167 -3.86 -2.87 11.58
N THR A 168 -3.17 -2.27 10.63
CA THR A 168 -2.10 -2.95 9.90
C THR A 168 -0.74 -2.48 10.41
N GLN A 169 0.15 -3.42 10.68
CA GLN A 169 1.53 -3.14 11.08
C GLN A 169 2.51 -3.97 10.25
N VAL A 170 3.72 -3.45 10.07
CA VAL A 170 4.82 -4.17 9.43
C VAL A 170 5.55 -4.96 10.53
N VAL A 171 5.47 -6.29 10.47
CA VAL A 171 6.09 -7.19 11.44
C VAL A 171 7.52 -7.54 11.03
N GLU A 172 7.72 -7.81 9.74
CA GLU A 172 9.03 -8.06 9.16
C GLU A 172 9.22 -7.22 7.89
N CYS A 173 10.42 -6.70 7.65
CA CYS A 173 10.72 -5.93 6.45
C CYS A 173 12.10 -6.29 5.91
N ARG A 174 12.20 -6.56 4.61
CA ARG A 174 13.50 -6.79 3.94
C ARG A 174 14.39 -5.58 4.01
N GLY A 175 13.83 -4.38 3.98
CA GLY A 175 14.59 -3.14 4.14
C GLY A 175 15.35 -3.06 5.45
N THR A 176 14.94 -3.79 6.49
CA THR A 176 15.65 -3.89 7.78
C THR A 176 16.51 -5.16 7.91
N GLY A 177 16.87 -5.80 6.80
CA GLY A 177 17.69 -7.02 6.80
C GLY A 177 16.93 -8.31 7.11
N ARG A 178 15.59 -8.28 7.25
CA ARG A 178 14.82 -9.51 7.44
C ARG A 178 14.61 -10.26 6.12
N PRO A 179 14.41 -11.59 6.15
CA PRO A 179 14.28 -12.38 4.92
C PRO A 179 12.97 -12.14 4.16
N LYS A 180 11.97 -11.55 4.82
CA LYS A 180 10.62 -11.35 4.28
C LYS A 180 10.10 -9.95 4.57
N CYS A 181 9.03 -9.56 3.84
CA CYS A 181 8.18 -8.43 4.20
C CYS A 181 6.82 -8.97 4.62
N VAL A 182 6.52 -8.94 5.91
CA VAL A 182 5.26 -9.45 6.48
C VAL A 182 4.50 -8.30 7.11
N LEU A 183 3.25 -8.13 6.65
CA LEU A 183 2.29 -7.23 7.27
C LEU A 183 1.24 -8.05 8.02
N GLU A 184 0.88 -7.59 9.19
CA GLU A 184 -0.18 -8.17 10.00
C GLU A 184 -1.34 -7.19 10.11
N ILE A 185 -2.55 -7.67 9.79
CA ILE A 185 -3.79 -6.93 9.91
C ILE A 185 -4.55 -7.53 11.09
N ALA A 186 -4.50 -6.85 12.23
CA ALA A 186 -5.32 -7.18 13.38
C ALA A 186 -6.75 -6.65 13.13
N LEU A 187 -7.71 -7.54 13.03
CA LEU A 187 -9.11 -7.20 12.91
C LEU A 187 -9.62 -6.86 14.32
N LEU A 188 -9.97 -5.62 14.53
CA LEU A 188 -10.60 -5.16 15.75
C LEU A 188 -12.06 -5.67 15.72
N ASN A 189 -12.32 -6.78 16.36
CA ASN A 189 -13.68 -7.27 16.50
C ASN A 189 -14.48 -6.16 17.18
N GLY A 190 -15.44 -5.58 16.47
CA GLY A 190 -16.45 -4.77 17.13
C GLY A 190 -17.01 -5.59 18.28
N SER A 191 -16.90 -5.08 19.49
CA SER A 191 -17.50 -5.61 20.70
C SER A 191 -19.03 -5.64 20.56
N GLY A 192 -19.53 -6.71 19.96
CA GLY A 192 -20.94 -6.92 19.66
C GLY A 192 -21.28 -8.38 19.53
N ASP A 193 -20.83 -9.21 20.49
CA ASP A 193 -21.49 -10.48 20.80
C ASP A 193 -20.98 -11.06 22.15
N ALA A 194 -21.10 -10.26 23.19
CA ALA A 194 -20.92 -10.72 24.57
C ALA A 194 -22.28 -10.70 25.31
N SER A 195 -23.32 -11.30 24.69
CA SER A 195 -24.60 -11.59 25.40
C SER A 195 -25.40 -12.66 24.64
N ARG A 196 -24.87 -13.87 24.66
CA ARG A 196 -25.66 -15.10 24.56
C ARG A 196 -25.00 -16.15 25.45
N THR A 197 -25.27 -16.07 26.72
CA THR A 197 -25.37 -17.18 27.67
C THR A 197 -26.83 -17.56 27.76
#